data_45dbea79f90293b43e552e56d14729b1
#
_entry.id   45dbea79f90293b43e552e56d14729b1
#
_cell.length_a   1.000
_cell.length_b   1.000
_cell.length_c   1.000
_cell.angle_alpha   90.00
_cell.angle_beta   90.00
_cell.angle_gamma   90.00
#
_symmetry.space_group_name_H-M   'P 1'
#
loop_
_entity.id
_entity.type
_entity.pdbx_description
1 polymer ?
#
loop_
_entity_poly.entity_id
_entity_poly.type
_entity_poly.pdbx_seq_one_letter_code
_entity_poly.pdbx_strand_id
1 'polypeptide(L)'
;PENMEGKRIFLRFEGVGSYAEVYINGYLAGTHKGAYSAFACEISSQVKFGKENEIIVKADNSSRPDVIPTNHILFGVYGGIYRPVWLVVTETCSIIANDCASPGVYITQKNVSKKSAEVTVKVKVDNTTLTPVPLELENAIYDRNGKLVKKHSQNFELTPQGVQNYSSHFRLNNPHLWQGREDPYLYKVVSRLMQNGRVIDEVIQPLGIRKYEIVAGKGFFLNGKKYPMLGVTRHQDWWGLGSALTNKEHDFDLAQIMDIGATTVRFAHYQQSDYIYSRCDTLGLVIWAEIPFVNRVSGQEWDNAHQQMRELIRQSFNHPSIYVWGIHNEVYHPHGYTAALTQSIHDLCKLEDPDRYTVAVNGYGHADHPVNQNADIQGMNRYFGWYERKIQDIKPWIEKMEKEYPWQRLMLTEYGADANIEHQTEILGDALNWTSPFYPETFQTKTHEYQWSIIAQHPYIIASYLWNMFDFAVPTSKRGSVDARNMKGMMTFDRRIKKDSYFWYKANWSKEPVLYLTQRRNAVREKKETSITVYSNIGTPRVYLNGKELTGVRKGYTDVHYIFDKVVLDDGKNVLKASLLHQGKEYTDEIEWNYNGECNREADFLEHKKEHGSW
;
A
#
# COMPACT_ATOMS: atom_id res chain seq x y z
N PRO A 1 -0.73 36.54 13.04
CA PRO A 1 -0.99 37.25 14.29
C PRO A 1 0.30 37.90 14.85
N GLU A 2 0.19 39.04 15.53
CA GLU A 2 1.32 39.76 16.12
C GLU A 2 2.08 38.96 17.19
N ASN A 3 1.40 38.08 17.90
CA ASN A 3 2.01 37.21 18.91
C ASN A 3 2.95 36.12 18.36
N MET A 4 3.10 36.04 17.04
CA MET A 4 4.08 35.15 16.38
C MET A 4 5.39 35.89 16.02
N GLU A 5 5.47 37.20 16.25
CA GLU A 5 6.69 37.98 16.00
C GLU A 5 7.84 37.46 16.84
N GLY A 6 9.02 37.30 16.25
CA GLY A 6 10.20 36.71 16.87
C GLY A 6 10.24 35.16 16.86
N LYS A 7 9.19 34.51 16.41
CA LYS A 7 9.15 33.03 16.23
C LYS A 7 9.55 32.64 14.82
N ARG A 8 9.85 31.38 14.64
CA ARG A 8 10.06 30.78 13.31
C ARG A 8 8.73 30.31 12.76
N ILE A 9 8.50 30.57 11.49
CA ILE A 9 7.26 30.23 10.78
C ILE A 9 7.58 29.42 9.54
N PHE A 10 6.91 28.27 9.40
CA PHE A 10 7.06 27.37 8.27
C PHE A 10 5.69 27.14 7.62
N LEU A 11 5.67 27.07 6.29
CA LEU A 11 4.59 26.41 5.54
C LEU A 11 5.01 24.98 5.24
N ARG A 12 4.26 24.01 5.77
CA ARG A 12 4.46 22.58 5.53
C ARG A 12 3.34 22.08 4.63
N PHE A 13 3.71 21.60 3.46
CA PHE A 13 2.83 20.97 2.48
C PHE A 13 2.96 19.46 2.59
N GLU A 14 1.86 18.72 2.67
CA GLU A 14 1.89 17.24 2.71
C GLU A 14 1.95 16.60 1.33
N GLY A 15 1.72 17.35 0.26
CA GLY A 15 1.87 16.92 -1.13
C GLY A 15 1.43 17.96 -2.12
N VAL A 16 2.29 18.25 -3.09
CA VAL A 16 2.02 19.14 -4.24
C VAL A 16 2.55 18.47 -5.49
N GLY A 17 1.70 18.26 -6.45
CA GLY A 17 2.09 17.52 -7.67
C GLY A 17 2.52 18.42 -8.81
N SER A 18 3.72 18.23 -9.35
CA SER A 18 4.87 17.41 -8.88
C SER A 18 6.13 18.25 -8.67
N TYR A 19 6.12 19.48 -9.20
CA TYR A 19 7.12 20.52 -8.95
C TYR A 19 6.41 21.74 -8.35
N ALA A 20 6.92 22.22 -7.24
CA ALA A 20 6.34 23.35 -6.52
C ALA A 20 7.31 24.52 -6.38
N GLU A 21 6.81 25.74 -6.55
CA GLU A 21 7.46 26.99 -6.15
C GLU A 21 6.53 27.72 -5.19
N VAL A 22 7.01 28.10 -4.02
CA VAL A 22 6.24 28.80 -2.98
C VAL A 22 6.74 30.22 -2.84
N TYR A 23 5.85 31.19 -3.02
CA TYR A 23 6.14 32.62 -2.90
C TYR A 23 5.34 33.22 -1.75
N ILE A 24 5.98 34.09 -0.96
CA ILE A 24 5.39 34.85 0.12
C ILE A 24 5.63 36.34 -0.14
N ASN A 25 4.55 37.13 -0.28
CA ASN A 25 4.63 38.55 -0.54
C ASN A 25 5.51 38.92 -1.77
N GLY A 26 5.50 38.05 -2.80
CA GLY A 26 6.30 38.18 -4.01
C GLY A 26 7.72 37.63 -3.96
N TYR A 27 8.19 37.14 -2.81
CA TYR A 27 9.53 36.54 -2.64
C TYR A 27 9.46 35.02 -2.67
N LEU A 28 10.38 34.36 -3.41
CA LEU A 28 10.51 32.89 -3.42
C LEU A 28 10.96 32.40 -2.05
N ALA A 29 10.13 31.63 -1.38
CA ALA A 29 10.41 31.02 -0.08
C ALA A 29 11.01 29.61 -0.22
N GLY A 30 10.66 28.87 -1.26
CA GLY A 30 11.20 27.55 -1.48
C GLY A 30 10.67 26.85 -2.72
N THR A 31 11.34 25.77 -3.10
CA THR A 31 10.94 24.87 -4.20
C THR A 31 10.97 23.42 -3.76
N HIS A 32 10.19 22.56 -4.39
CA HIS A 32 10.21 21.13 -4.13
C HIS A 32 9.98 20.32 -5.41
N LYS A 33 10.69 19.19 -5.53
CA LYS A 33 10.55 18.21 -6.60
C LYS A 33 10.07 16.88 -6.04
N GLY A 34 8.88 16.45 -6.42
CA GLY A 34 8.24 15.22 -5.97
C GLY A 34 6.79 15.46 -5.60
N ALA A 35 5.88 14.61 -6.12
CA ALA A 35 4.46 14.80 -5.93
C ALA A 35 3.96 14.33 -4.56
N TYR A 36 4.67 13.42 -3.88
CA TYR A 36 4.08 12.55 -2.88
C TYR A 36 4.63 12.71 -1.46
N SER A 37 5.82 13.28 -1.31
CA SER A 37 6.43 13.57 -0.02
C SER A 37 6.04 14.96 0.49
N ALA A 38 6.06 15.12 1.81
CA ALA A 38 5.89 16.42 2.41
C ALA A 38 7.18 17.28 2.28
N PHE A 39 7.01 18.59 2.28
CA PHE A 39 8.10 19.54 2.38
C PHE A 39 7.71 20.76 3.20
N ALA A 40 8.69 21.48 3.72
CA ALA A 40 8.48 22.69 4.50
C ALA A 40 9.35 23.84 4.00
N CYS A 41 8.78 25.03 3.89
CA CYS A 41 9.50 26.27 3.59
C CYS A 41 9.46 27.18 4.81
N GLU A 42 10.63 27.60 5.30
CA GLU A 42 10.69 28.65 6.34
C GLU A 42 10.38 30.00 5.69
N ILE A 43 9.41 30.70 6.26
CA ILE A 43 8.88 31.95 5.73
C ILE A 43 9.04 33.13 6.72
N SER A 44 9.77 32.93 7.82
CA SER A 44 9.90 33.88 8.92
C SER A 44 10.34 35.28 8.48
N SER A 45 11.24 35.37 7.49
CA SER A 45 11.78 36.64 6.98
C SER A 45 10.89 37.34 5.95
N GLN A 46 9.91 36.64 5.36
CA GLN A 46 9.01 37.18 4.34
C GLN A 46 7.64 37.60 4.89
N VAL A 47 7.24 37.10 6.07
CA VAL A 47 5.93 37.43 6.64
C VAL A 47 5.89 38.81 7.25
N LYS A 48 4.71 39.47 7.11
CA LYS A 48 4.38 40.76 7.72
C LYS A 48 3.45 40.48 8.92
N PHE A 49 3.95 40.64 10.14
CA PHE A 49 3.17 40.42 11.35
C PHE A 49 2.06 41.46 11.49
N GLY A 50 0.89 41.06 11.97
CA GLY A 50 -0.28 41.95 12.12
C GLY A 50 -0.90 42.44 10.82
N LYS A 51 -0.48 41.95 9.66
CA LYS A 51 -0.97 42.33 8.32
C LYS A 51 -1.36 41.10 7.50
N GLU A 52 -2.05 41.35 6.40
CA GLU A 52 -2.29 40.33 5.37
C GLU A 52 -0.98 39.94 4.68
N ASN A 53 -0.87 38.67 4.38
CA ASN A 53 0.25 38.09 3.63
C ASN A 53 -0.30 37.34 2.43
N GLU A 54 0.28 37.57 1.26
CA GLU A 54 -0.03 36.84 0.05
C GLU A 54 0.83 35.60 -0.07
N ILE A 55 0.19 34.46 -0.31
CA ILE A 55 0.86 33.16 -0.55
C ILE A 55 0.50 32.71 -1.96
N ILE A 56 1.49 32.57 -2.82
CA ILE A 56 1.31 32.04 -4.18
C ILE A 56 2.09 30.73 -4.28
N VAL A 57 1.41 29.66 -4.71
CA VAL A 57 2.00 28.36 -4.96
C VAL A 57 1.84 28.00 -6.42
N LYS A 58 2.95 27.94 -7.15
CA LYS A 58 2.96 27.38 -8.50
C LYS A 58 3.14 25.87 -8.38
N ALA A 59 2.22 25.11 -8.96
CA ALA A 59 2.28 23.65 -9.03
C ALA A 59 2.27 23.21 -10.50
N ASP A 60 3.22 22.38 -10.87
CA ASP A 60 3.39 21.85 -12.23
C ASP A 60 3.54 20.33 -12.18
N ASN A 61 2.57 19.61 -12.75
CA ASN A 61 2.60 18.13 -12.84
C ASN A 61 3.04 17.60 -14.20
N SER A 62 3.67 18.42 -15.03
CA SER A 62 4.27 17.95 -16.28
C SER A 62 5.33 16.88 -16.01
N SER A 63 5.43 15.90 -16.91
CA SER A 63 6.51 14.89 -16.87
C SER A 63 7.86 15.55 -17.04
N ARG A 64 8.81 15.23 -16.15
CA ARG A 64 10.16 15.82 -16.12
C ARG A 64 11.21 14.73 -16.04
N PRO A 65 12.34 14.85 -16.77
CA PRO A 65 13.40 13.84 -16.72
C PRO A 65 14.15 13.81 -15.37
N ASP A 66 14.11 14.91 -14.60
CA ASP A 66 14.79 15.10 -13.33
C ASP A 66 13.89 14.90 -12.10
N VAL A 67 12.66 14.38 -12.29
CA VAL A 67 11.69 14.11 -11.21
C VAL A 67 11.06 12.74 -11.43
N ILE A 68 11.14 11.85 -10.43
CA ILE A 68 10.45 10.57 -10.47
C ILE A 68 8.98 10.72 -10.03
N PRO A 69 8.02 10.03 -10.71
CA PRO A 69 8.21 9.17 -11.89
C PRO A 69 8.54 10.02 -13.13
N THR A 70 9.52 9.59 -13.91
CA THR A 70 9.97 10.30 -15.12
C THR A 70 8.96 10.20 -16.28
N ASN A 71 7.91 9.40 -16.11
CA ASN A 71 6.77 9.30 -17.02
C ASN A 71 5.46 9.08 -16.23
N HIS A 72 4.33 9.40 -16.82
CA HIS A 72 3.00 9.37 -16.18
C HIS A 72 2.04 8.37 -16.85
N ILE A 73 2.56 7.21 -17.26
CA ILE A 73 1.77 6.22 -18.04
C ILE A 73 1.13 5.13 -17.19
N LEU A 74 1.69 4.80 -16.01
CA LEU A 74 1.22 3.69 -15.17
C LEU A 74 0.07 4.05 -14.22
N PHE A 75 0.03 5.30 -13.79
CA PHE A 75 -0.97 5.83 -12.85
C PHE A 75 -1.13 7.33 -13.02
N GLY A 76 -2.20 7.90 -12.47
CA GLY A 76 -2.42 9.34 -12.50
C GLY A 76 -1.43 10.10 -11.63
N VAL A 77 -0.68 11.05 -12.22
CA VAL A 77 0.10 12.05 -11.48
C VAL A 77 -0.70 13.34 -11.47
N TYR A 78 -1.49 13.50 -10.42
CA TYR A 78 -2.41 14.62 -10.29
C TYR A 78 -1.67 15.89 -9.89
N GLY A 79 -2.07 17.03 -10.47
CA GLY A 79 -1.47 18.35 -10.21
C GLY A 79 -2.08 19.06 -9.01
N GLY A 80 -1.43 20.16 -8.62
CA GLY A 80 -1.92 21.04 -7.57
C GLY A 80 -1.62 20.59 -6.14
N ILE A 81 -2.19 21.33 -5.19
CA ILE A 81 -2.11 21.02 -3.75
C ILE A 81 -3.27 20.07 -3.43
N TYR A 82 -2.97 18.81 -3.15
CA TYR A 82 -4.00 17.78 -2.97
C TYR A 82 -4.01 17.15 -1.57
N ARG A 83 -3.10 17.58 -0.69
CA ARG A 83 -3.02 17.22 0.72
C ARG A 83 -2.98 18.44 1.60
N PRO A 84 -3.18 18.33 2.93
CA PRO A 84 -3.17 19.46 3.85
C PRO A 84 -1.93 20.36 3.77
N VAL A 85 -2.14 21.63 4.06
CA VAL A 85 -1.07 22.63 4.25
C VAL A 85 -1.16 23.16 5.67
N TRP A 86 -0.03 23.18 6.36
CA TRP A 86 0.07 23.58 7.77
C TRP A 86 0.94 24.82 7.94
N LEU A 87 0.49 25.70 8.79
CA LEU A 87 1.34 26.77 9.35
C LEU A 87 1.97 26.23 10.64
N VAL A 88 3.27 25.95 10.60
CA VAL A 88 4.02 25.47 11.76
C VAL A 88 4.79 26.63 12.37
N VAL A 89 4.61 26.86 13.66
CA VAL A 89 5.24 27.95 14.41
C VAL A 89 6.07 27.36 15.53
N THR A 90 7.36 27.71 15.58
CA THR A 90 8.29 27.26 16.61
C THR A 90 9.01 28.41 17.25
N GLU A 91 9.62 28.19 18.41
CA GLU A 91 10.58 29.12 18.99
C GLU A 91 11.89 29.10 18.18
N THR A 92 12.80 30.02 18.45
CA THR A 92 14.14 30.11 17.82
C THR A 92 15.04 28.91 18.19
N CYS A 93 14.77 28.30 19.33
CA CYS A 93 15.29 26.98 19.72
C CYS A 93 14.11 26.01 19.70
N SER A 94 14.18 24.96 18.89
CA SER A 94 13.08 24.00 18.72
C SER A 94 13.57 22.61 18.34
N ILE A 95 12.73 21.61 18.45
CA ILE A 95 12.90 20.35 17.72
C ILE A 95 12.80 20.69 16.24
N ILE A 96 13.75 20.21 15.45
CA ILE A 96 13.88 20.67 14.06
C ILE A 96 12.63 20.42 13.23
N ALA A 97 12.05 21.47 12.67
CA ALA A 97 10.85 21.40 11.81
C ALA A 97 11.17 21.16 10.33
N ASN A 98 12.42 21.42 9.91
CA ASN A 98 12.87 21.36 8.51
C ASN A 98 13.98 20.32 8.29
N ASP A 99 13.77 19.09 8.75
CA ASP A 99 14.60 17.92 8.41
C ASP A 99 13.82 17.01 7.46
N CYS A 100 13.75 17.36 6.17
CA CYS A 100 12.88 16.73 5.19
C CYS A 100 11.38 16.75 5.62
N ALA A 101 10.93 17.80 6.28
CA ALA A 101 9.59 17.92 6.89
C ALA A 101 9.20 16.75 7.82
N SER A 102 10.18 16.08 8.41
CA SER A 102 10.02 15.02 9.41
C SER A 102 9.69 15.59 10.79
N PRO A 103 9.28 14.76 11.77
CA PRO A 103 9.02 15.21 13.13
C PRO A 103 10.29 15.57 13.93
N GLY A 104 11.49 15.38 13.39
CA GLY A 104 12.77 15.64 14.09
C GLY A 104 13.09 14.68 15.24
N VAL A 105 12.25 13.66 15.45
CA VAL A 105 12.39 12.63 16.48
C VAL A 105 12.43 11.27 15.80
N TYR A 106 13.44 10.46 16.10
CA TYR A 106 13.66 9.15 15.48
C TYR A 106 13.80 8.07 16.57
N ILE A 107 12.99 7.01 16.47
CA ILE A 107 12.91 5.97 17.49
C ILE A 107 13.40 4.65 16.89
N THR A 108 14.47 4.11 17.47
CA THR A 108 15.01 2.79 17.11
C THR A 108 14.83 1.78 18.24
N GLN A 109 14.83 0.49 17.90
CA GLN A 109 14.60 -0.61 18.84
C GLN A 109 15.63 -1.70 18.61
N LYS A 110 16.18 -2.25 19.69
CA LYS A 110 17.09 -3.40 19.63
C LYS A 110 16.72 -4.44 20.69
N ASN A 111 17.21 -5.67 20.50
CA ASN A 111 17.04 -6.75 21.46
C ASN A 111 15.58 -6.97 21.90
N VAL A 112 14.65 -6.82 20.93
CA VAL A 112 13.20 -6.94 21.18
C VAL A 112 12.81 -8.37 21.47
N SER A 113 12.20 -8.59 22.62
CA SER A 113 11.64 -9.85 23.08
C SER A 113 10.45 -9.58 24.03
N LYS A 114 9.73 -10.66 24.41
CA LYS A 114 8.68 -10.56 25.45
C LYS A 114 9.24 -10.17 26.82
N LYS A 115 10.55 -10.41 27.09
CA LYS A 115 11.19 -10.11 28.38
C LYS A 115 11.72 -8.67 28.44
N SER A 116 12.22 -8.15 27.33
CA SER A 116 12.79 -6.79 27.29
C SER A 116 12.88 -6.25 25.88
N ALA A 117 12.95 -4.94 25.77
CA ALA A 117 13.32 -4.20 24.57
C ALA A 117 14.19 -3.00 24.92
N GLU A 118 15.16 -2.69 24.09
CA GLU A 118 15.97 -1.50 24.16
C GLU A 118 15.43 -0.49 23.15
N VAL A 119 15.13 0.72 23.62
CA VAL A 119 14.56 1.80 22.80
C VAL A 119 15.49 3.00 22.89
N THR A 120 15.88 3.53 21.74
CA THR A 120 16.63 4.78 21.64
C THR A 120 15.77 5.83 20.99
N VAL A 121 15.61 6.97 21.64
CA VAL A 121 14.91 8.16 21.13
C VAL A 121 15.97 9.20 20.80
N LYS A 122 16.17 9.45 19.51
CA LYS A 122 17.08 10.49 18.99
C LYS A 122 16.25 11.70 18.60
N VAL A 123 16.62 12.86 19.14
CA VAL A 123 15.96 14.15 18.88
C VAL A 123 16.98 15.10 18.25
N LYS A 124 16.59 15.71 17.14
CA LYS A 124 17.37 16.79 16.50
C LYS A 124 16.83 18.13 16.96
N VAL A 125 17.71 18.95 17.53
CA VAL A 125 17.35 20.27 18.07
C VAL A 125 18.11 21.34 17.29
N ASP A 126 17.42 22.41 16.94
CA ASP A 126 17.91 23.53 16.14
C ASP A 126 17.93 24.82 16.97
N ASN A 127 19.02 25.61 16.86
CA ASN A 127 19.17 26.92 17.45
C ASN A 127 19.51 27.94 16.36
N THR A 128 18.64 28.87 16.09
CA THR A 128 18.89 29.95 15.14
C THR A 128 19.39 31.27 15.78
N THR A 129 19.56 31.29 17.08
CA THR A 129 20.10 32.47 17.77
C THR A 129 21.63 32.57 17.60
N LEU A 130 22.17 33.75 17.88
CA LEU A 130 23.62 34.03 17.81
C LEU A 130 24.38 33.66 19.09
N THR A 131 23.68 33.15 20.10
CA THR A 131 24.27 32.82 21.42
C THR A 131 23.95 31.37 21.78
N PRO A 132 24.80 30.73 22.61
CA PRO A 132 24.48 29.45 23.20
C PRO A 132 23.23 29.57 24.09
N VAL A 133 22.37 28.54 24.08
CA VAL A 133 21.14 28.53 24.88
C VAL A 133 21.11 27.31 25.79
N PRO A 134 21.00 27.48 27.13
CA PRO A 134 20.82 26.36 28.04
C PRO A 134 19.38 25.81 27.93
N LEU A 135 19.25 24.51 27.71
CA LEU A 135 17.99 23.80 27.52
C LEU A 135 17.98 22.49 28.31
N GLU A 136 16.78 21.98 28.53
CA GLU A 136 16.54 20.61 29.00
C GLU A 136 15.73 19.86 27.95
N LEU A 137 16.15 18.63 27.60
CA LEU A 137 15.37 17.70 26.79
C LEU A 137 14.83 16.60 27.69
N GLU A 138 13.51 16.50 27.75
CA GLU A 138 12.80 15.40 28.37
C GLU A 138 12.22 14.45 27.31
N ASN A 139 12.58 13.17 27.38
CA ASN A 139 11.92 12.11 26.61
C ASN A 139 11.16 11.18 27.56
N ALA A 140 9.89 10.97 27.33
CA ALA A 140 9.02 10.13 28.15
C ALA A 140 8.24 9.12 27.30
N ILE A 141 8.16 7.89 27.80
CA ILE A 141 7.37 6.81 27.17
C ILE A 141 6.13 6.58 28.03
N TYR A 142 4.97 6.67 27.41
CA TYR A 142 3.66 6.42 28.03
C TYR A 142 3.02 5.19 27.42
N ASP A 143 2.29 4.43 28.23
CA ASP A 143 1.46 3.34 27.74
C ASP A 143 0.18 3.84 27.04
N ARG A 144 -0.61 2.92 26.49
CA ARG A 144 -1.90 3.22 25.81
C ARG A 144 -2.86 4.02 26.69
N ASN A 145 -2.81 3.83 28.00
CA ASN A 145 -3.71 4.49 28.96
C ASN A 145 -3.17 5.84 29.48
N GLY A 146 -2.03 6.30 28.96
CA GLY A 146 -1.39 7.54 29.38
C GLY A 146 -0.56 7.43 30.67
N LYS A 147 -0.31 6.22 31.18
CA LYS A 147 0.56 6.01 32.34
C LYS A 147 2.03 6.09 31.92
N LEU A 148 2.80 6.85 32.67
CA LEU A 148 4.25 6.96 32.48
C LEU A 148 4.94 5.59 32.71
N VAL A 149 5.68 5.13 31.69
CA VAL A 149 6.46 3.88 31.73
C VAL A 149 7.93 4.17 32.03
N LYS A 150 8.53 5.10 31.31
CA LYS A 150 9.92 5.53 31.44
C LYS A 150 10.05 7.02 31.12
N LYS A 151 11.04 7.65 31.74
CA LYS A 151 11.39 9.05 31.50
C LYS A 151 12.88 9.25 31.65
N HIS A 152 13.45 10.11 30.83
CA HIS A 152 14.82 10.56 30.90
C HIS A 152 14.88 12.05 30.58
N SER A 153 15.60 12.82 31.39
CA SER A 153 15.88 14.26 31.17
C SER A 153 17.38 14.50 31.14
N GLN A 154 17.81 15.39 30.27
CA GLN A 154 19.20 15.83 30.19
C GLN A 154 19.29 17.34 29.95
N ASN A 155 20.17 18.02 30.69
CA ASN A 155 20.50 19.41 30.46
C ASN A 155 21.67 19.52 29.49
N PHE A 156 21.63 20.51 28.62
CA PHE A 156 22.69 20.78 27.66
C PHE A 156 22.69 22.27 27.25
N GLU A 157 23.75 22.69 26.61
CA GLU A 157 23.85 23.98 25.98
C GLU A 157 23.86 23.79 24.47
N LEU A 158 22.86 24.38 23.78
CA LEU A 158 22.73 24.28 22.34
C LEU A 158 23.57 25.38 21.69
N THR A 159 24.50 24.97 20.81
CA THR A 159 25.42 25.91 20.12
C THR A 159 24.66 26.88 19.22
N PRO A 160 25.18 28.11 19.01
CA PRO A 160 24.59 29.11 18.13
C PRO A 160 24.51 28.59 16.68
N GLN A 161 23.43 28.94 15.98
CA GLN A 161 23.24 28.66 14.54
C GLN A 161 23.55 27.21 14.18
N GLY A 162 23.16 26.26 15.01
CA GLY A 162 23.52 24.86 14.83
C GLY A 162 22.41 23.89 15.13
N VAL A 163 22.50 22.72 14.45
CA VAL A 163 21.67 21.56 14.71
C VAL A 163 22.47 20.52 15.47
N GLN A 164 21.94 20.05 16.59
CA GLN A 164 22.54 18.98 17.38
C GLN A 164 21.60 17.81 17.58
N ASN A 165 22.20 16.63 17.80
CA ASN A 165 21.46 15.40 18.06
C ASN A 165 21.64 14.99 19.52
N TYR A 166 20.52 14.69 20.17
CA TYR A 166 20.49 14.16 21.53
C TYR A 166 19.78 12.82 21.58
N SER A 167 20.30 11.89 22.35
CA SER A 167 19.74 10.54 22.45
C SER A 167 19.41 10.17 23.87
N SER A 168 18.25 9.57 24.08
CA SER A 168 17.84 8.93 25.32
C SER A 168 17.72 7.43 25.11
N HIS A 169 18.27 6.64 26.04
CA HIS A 169 18.25 5.18 25.97
C HIS A 169 17.37 4.61 27.07
N PHE A 170 16.46 3.73 26.69
CA PHE A 170 15.51 3.10 27.60
C PHE A 170 15.59 1.59 27.49
N ARG A 171 15.50 0.91 28.61
CA ARG A 171 15.22 -0.53 28.69
C ARG A 171 13.82 -0.72 29.24
N LEU A 172 12.95 -1.30 28.43
CA LEU A 172 11.61 -1.70 28.82
C LEU A 172 11.63 -3.16 29.25
N ASN A 173 11.16 -3.47 30.45
CA ASN A 173 11.02 -4.82 30.94
C ASN A 173 9.58 -5.30 30.68
N ASN A 174 9.44 -6.54 30.17
CA ASN A 174 8.17 -7.15 29.79
C ASN A 174 7.28 -6.20 28.93
N PRO A 175 7.81 -5.65 27.82
CA PRO A 175 7.05 -4.73 27.00
C PRO A 175 5.83 -5.41 26.38
N HIS A 176 4.74 -4.65 26.23
CA HIS A 176 3.63 -5.07 25.39
C HIS A 176 4.03 -4.91 23.92
N LEU A 177 4.08 -6.01 23.18
CA LEU A 177 4.57 -6.00 21.79
C LEU A 177 3.43 -5.61 20.83
N TRP A 178 3.79 -4.89 19.78
CA TRP A 178 2.93 -4.70 18.60
C TRP A 178 2.93 -6.00 17.78
N GLN A 179 1.77 -6.65 17.66
CA GLN A 179 1.64 -7.99 17.08
C GLN A 179 0.79 -8.01 15.80
N GLY A 180 0.89 -6.96 15.00
CA GLY A 180 0.09 -6.84 13.80
C GLY A 180 -1.41 -6.85 14.12
N ARG A 181 -2.22 -7.48 13.28
CA ARG A 181 -3.68 -7.52 13.45
C ARG A 181 -4.17 -8.20 14.73
N GLU A 182 -3.36 -9.05 15.34
CA GLU A 182 -3.75 -9.75 16.58
C GLU A 182 -3.81 -8.81 17.78
N ASP A 183 -2.84 -7.90 17.89
CA ASP A 183 -2.74 -6.94 18.98
C ASP A 183 -1.84 -5.76 18.58
N PRO A 184 -2.39 -4.71 17.95
CA PRO A 184 -1.65 -3.52 17.49
C PRO A 184 -1.38 -2.54 18.64
N TYR A 185 -0.65 -2.97 19.66
CA TYR A 185 -0.40 -2.15 20.83
C TYR A 185 0.63 -1.04 20.57
N LEU A 186 0.26 0.20 20.91
CA LEU A 186 1.11 1.37 20.76
C LEU A 186 1.37 2.04 22.11
N TYR A 187 2.63 2.36 22.35
CA TYR A 187 3.07 3.36 23.31
C TYR A 187 3.10 4.73 22.62
N LYS A 188 3.21 5.79 23.43
CA LYS A 188 3.52 7.16 22.98
C LYS A 188 4.88 7.57 23.52
N VAL A 189 5.73 8.10 22.64
CA VAL A 189 6.96 8.81 23.02
C VAL A 189 6.66 10.29 22.92
N VAL A 190 6.90 11.00 24.03
CA VAL A 190 6.76 12.45 24.11
C VAL A 190 8.14 13.05 24.33
N SER A 191 8.60 13.86 23.39
CA SER A 191 9.86 14.61 23.45
C SER A 191 9.54 16.07 23.72
N ARG A 192 10.00 16.61 24.87
CA ARG A 192 9.79 17.99 25.25
C ARG A 192 11.13 18.73 25.35
N LEU A 193 11.18 19.86 24.68
CA LEU A 193 12.26 20.81 24.84
C LEU A 193 11.83 21.88 25.83
N MET A 194 12.65 22.12 26.88
CA MET A 194 12.31 23.04 27.94
C MET A 194 13.39 24.10 28.11
N GLN A 195 12.96 25.32 28.40
CA GLN A 195 13.83 26.45 28.78
C GLN A 195 13.30 27.08 30.06
N ASN A 196 14.16 27.22 31.05
CA ASN A 196 13.80 27.80 32.35
C ASN A 196 12.55 27.14 33.00
N GLY A 197 12.44 25.82 32.90
CA GLY A 197 11.32 25.03 33.41
C GLY A 197 10.00 25.13 32.62
N ARG A 198 9.99 25.81 31.48
CA ARG A 198 8.82 25.91 30.59
C ARG A 198 9.04 25.09 29.35
N VAL A 199 8.02 24.35 28.93
CA VAL A 199 8.01 23.64 27.63
C VAL A 199 7.94 24.68 26.51
N ILE A 200 8.96 24.69 25.64
CA ILE A 200 9.03 25.56 24.47
C ILE A 200 8.73 24.81 23.18
N ASP A 201 8.85 23.48 23.17
CA ASP A 201 8.45 22.64 22.04
C ASP A 201 8.12 21.22 22.52
N GLU A 202 7.19 20.55 21.83
CA GLU A 202 6.77 19.19 22.14
C GLU A 202 6.45 18.41 20.85
N VAL A 203 7.03 17.21 20.72
CA VAL A 203 6.73 16.28 19.64
C VAL A 203 6.30 14.94 20.21
N ILE A 204 5.17 14.43 19.71
CA ILE A 204 4.61 13.14 20.11
C ILE A 204 4.71 12.16 18.94
N GLN A 205 5.29 10.98 19.19
CA GLN A 205 5.46 9.93 18.19
C GLN A 205 4.92 8.59 18.68
N PRO A 206 4.38 7.73 17.77
CA PRO A 206 3.98 6.38 18.11
C PRO A 206 5.20 5.49 18.36
N LEU A 207 5.04 4.49 19.22
CA LEU A 207 6.04 3.45 19.45
C LEU A 207 5.35 2.09 19.55
N GLY A 208 5.46 1.27 18.51
CA GLY A 208 5.10 -0.14 18.52
C GLY A 208 6.35 -0.99 18.72
N ILE A 209 6.44 -1.70 19.84
CA ILE A 209 7.60 -2.56 20.13
C ILE A 209 7.47 -3.86 19.33
N ARG A 210 8.35 -4.05 18.33
CA ARG A 210 8.27 -5.20 17.43
C ARG A 210 9.62 -5.56 16.82
N LYS A 211 9.74 -6.82 16.36
CA LYS A 211 10.85 -7.31 15.55
C LYS A 211 10.29 -7.99 14.29
N TYR A 212 10.75 -7.56 13.13
CA TYR A 212 10.52 -8.22 11.85
C TYR A 212 11.71 -9.10 11.49
N GLU A 213 11.43 -10.27 10.93
CA GLU A 213 12.44 -11.19 10.43
C GLU A 213 11.93 -11.90 9.18
N ILE A 214 12.75 -11.91 8.13
CA ILE A 214 12.42 -12.56 6.86
C ILE A 214 13.47 -13.61 6.58
N VAL A 215 13.03 -14.87 6.47
CA VAL A 215 13.91 -16.02 6.25
C VAL A 215 13.56 -16.68 4.93
N ALA A 216 14.53 -16.75 4.01
CA ALA A 216 14.36 -17.40 2.71
C ALA A 216 13.80 -18.82 2.88
N GLY A 217 12.81 -19.18 2.09
CA GLY A 217 12.14 -20.49 2.12
C GLY A 217 11.31 -20.80 3.38
N LYS A 218 11.30 -19.91 4.40
CA LYS A 218 10.54 -20.12 5.65
C LYS A 218 9.41 -19.11 5.85
N GLY A 219 9.55 -17.90 5.30
CA GLY A 219 8.53 -16.87 5.34
C GLY A 219 8.88 -15.67 6.22
N PHE A 220 7.86 -14.92 6.59
CA PHE A 220 7.92 -13.71 7.42
C PHE A 220 7.57 -14.02 8.87
N PHE A 221 8.32 -13.42 9.80
CA PHE A 221 8.12 -13.59 11.23
C PHE A 221 7.96 -12.23 11.91
N LEU A 222 6.95 -12.13 12.76
CA LEU A 222 6.71 -10.99 13.63
C LEU A 222 6.91 -11.44 15.09
N ASN A 223 7.86 -10.80 15.78
CA ASN A 223 8.21 -11.13 17.17
C ASN A 223 8.56 -12.63 17.37
N GLY A 224 9.23 -13.23 16.38
CA GLY A 224 9.64 -14.63 16.39
C GLY A 224 8.54 -15.66 16.08
N LYS A 225 7.31 -15.22 15.79
CA LYS A 225 6.22 -16.08 15.31
C LYS A 225 6.02 -15.90 13.81
N LYS A 226 5.78 -17.01 13.10
CA LYS A 226 5.37 -16.95 11.68
C LYS A 226 4.10 -16.12 11.55
N TYR A 227 4.13 -15.14 10.66
CA TYR A 227 3.03 -14.22 10.42
C TYR A 227 2.61 -14.32 8.94
N PRO A 228 1.31 -14.52 8.66
CA PRO A 228 0.83 -14.64 7.28
C PRO A 228 0.89 -13.27 6.59
N MET A 229 1.52 -13.22 5.41
CA MET A 229 1.62 -12.02 4.58
C MET A 229 0.60 -12.07 3.44
N LEU A 230 -0.67 -11.88 3.79
CA LEU A 230 -1.82 -11.86 2.87
C LEU A 230 -1.98 -10.43 2.36
N GLY A 231 -1.44 -10.15 1.18
CA GLY A 231 -1.22 -8.79 0.72
C GLY A 231 -2.18 -8.31 -0.36
N VAL A 232 -2.54 -7.05 -0.26
CA VAL A 232 -3.20 -6.28 -1.32
C VAL A 232 -2.36 -5.06 -1.66
N THR A 233 -2.52 -4.54 -2.87
CA THR A 233 -1.90 -3.28 -3.30
C THR A 233 -2.94 -2.19 -3.36
N ARG A 234 -2.55 -0.94 -3.06
CA ARG A 234 -3.44 0.23 -3.11
C ARG A 234 -2.77 1.43 -3.73
N HIS A 235 -3.44 2.04 -4.73
CA HIS A 235 -3.17 3.42 -5.18
C HIS A 235 -3.98 4.44 -4.36
N GLN A 236 -3.42 5.66 -4.17
CA GLN A 236 -4.14 6.77 -3.55
C GLN A 236 -4.90 7.56 -4.64
N ASP A 237 -5.96 6.96 -5.15
CA ASP A 237 -6.90 7.64 -6.03
C ASP A 237 -8.33 7.13 -5.84
N TRP A 238 -9.30 7.92 -6.29
CA TRP A 238 -10.71 7.62 -6.14
C TRP A 238 -11.50 8.27 -7.27
N TRP A 239 -12.52 7.57 -7.76
CA TRP A 239 -13.39 8.12 -8.79
C TRP A 239 -14.00 9.45 -8.37
N GLY A 240 -13.80 10.49 -9.20
CA GLY A 240 -14.30 11.85 -8.97
C GLY A 240 -13.46 12.71 -8.03
N LEU A 241 -12.47 12.16 -7.34
CA LEU A 241 -11.59 12.88 -6.40
C LEU A 241 -10.12 12.92 -6.84
N GLY A 242 -9.71 12.03 -7.75
CA GLY A 242 -8.29 11.83 -8.04
C GLY A 242 -7.53 11.45 -6.77
N SER A 243 -6.39 12.08 -6.51
CA SER A 243 -5.59 11.87 -5.29
C SER A 243 -5.99 12.74 -4.10
N ALA A 244 -6.97 13.65 -4.25
CA ALA A 244 -7.39 14.57 -3.20
C ALA A 244 -8.35 13.90 -2.20
N LEU A 245 -7.85 12.87 -1.52
CA LEU A 245 -8.61 12.08 -0.55
C LEU A 245 -8.59 12.72 0.83
N THR A 246 -9.71 12.63 1.53
CA THR A 246 -9.82 12.95 2.95
C THR A 246 -9.60 11.71 3.81
N ASN A 247 -9.55 11.89 5.13
CA ASN A 247 -9.46 10.79 6.08
C ASN A 247 -10.60 9.76 5.91
N LYS A 248 -11.78 10.21 5.46
CA LYS A 248 -12.95 9.36 5.23
C LYS A 248 -12.71 8.32 4.13
N GLU A 249 -12.13 8.73 3.00
CA GLU A 249 -11.80 7.82 1.89
C GLU A 249 -10.69 6.85 2.30
N HIS A 250 -9.69 7.32 3.05
CA HIS A 250 -8.65 6.46 3.60
C HIS A 250 -9.22 5.41 4.55
N ASP A 251 -10.08 5.80 5.49
CA ASP A 251 -10.72 4.87 6.43
C ASP A 251 -11.63 3.86 5.72
N PHE A 252 -12.34 4.29 4.68
CA PHE A 252 -13.16 3.38 3.87
C PHE A 252 -12.30 2.32 3.18
N ASP A 253 -11.22 2.72 2.50
CA ASP A 253 -10.33 1.79 1.82
C ASP A 253 -9.71 0.80 2.81
N LEU A 254 -9.24 1.28 3.96
CA LEU A 254 -8.70 0.42 5.02
C LEU A 254 -9.74 -0.56 5.58
N ALA A 255 -11.00 -0.12 5.73
CA ALA A 255 -12.08 -1.00 6.17
C ALA A 255 -12.31 -2.15 5.17
N GLN A 256 -12.25 -1.89 3.85
CA GLN A 256 -12.37 -2.95 2.84
C GLN A 256 -11.15 -3.88 2.84
N ILE A 257 -9.95 -3.34 3.03
CA ILE A 257 -8.71 -4.12 3.17
C ILE A 257 -8.74 -5.02 4.40
N MET A 258 -9.29 -4.52 5.50
CA MET A 258 -9.51 -5.32 6.72
C MET A 258 -10.59 -6.39 6.51
N ASP A 259 -11.68 -6.07 5.82
CA ASP A 259 -12.82 -6.95 5.55
C ASP A 259 -12.43 -8.14 4.67
N ILE A 260 -11.61 -7.94 3.62
CA ILE A 260 -11.11 -9.03 2.77
C ILE A 260 -10.21 -10.01 3.53
N GLY A 261 -9.68 -9.60 4.69
CA GLY A 261 -8.79 -10.42 5.53
C GLY A 261 -7.30 -10.16 5.30
N ALA A 262 -6.90 -9.12 4.58
CA ALA A 262 -5.51 -8.79 4.35
C ALA A 262 -4.77 -8.50 5.67
N THR A 263 -3.49 -8.88 5.71
CA THR A 263 -2.59 -8.64 6.85
C THR A 263 -1.49 -7.65 6.50
N THR A 264 -1.27 -7.43 5.21
CA THR A 264 -0.26 -6.51 4.69
C THR A 264 -0.78 -5.73 3.50
N VAL A 265 -0.26 -4.51 3.32
CA VAL A 265 -0.62 -3.62 2.21
C VAL A 265 0.66 -3.08 1.56
N ARG A 266 0.74 -3.17 0.24
CA ARG A 266 1.70 -2.42 -0.56
C ARG A 266 1.06 -1.10 -1.01
N PHE A 267 1.60 0.00 -0.57
CA PHE A 267 1.17 1.32 -1.03
C PHE A 267 1.93 1.71 -2.30
N ALA A 268 1.40 1.28 -3.43
CA ALA A 268 1.99 1.52 -4.73
C ALA A 268 1.55 2.87 -5.31
N HIS A 269 2.39 3.50 -6.09
CA HIS A 269 3.85 3.24 -6.25
C HIS A 269 4.62 4.42 -5.64
N TYR A 270 4.10 5.02 -4.57
CA TYR A 270 4.57 6.28 -4.00
C TYR A 270 4.17 6.44 -2.54
N GLN A 271 4.83 7.36 -1.86
CA GLN A 271 4.50 7.74 -0.48
C GLN A 271 3.04 8.20 -0.38
N GLN A 272 2.31 7.61 0.54
CA GLN A 272 0.91 7.97 0.82
C GLN A 272 0.82 9.03 1.93
N SER A 273 -0.40 9.47 2.24
CA SER A 273 -0.64 10.37 3.37
C SER A 273 -0.15 9.77 4.69
N ASP A 274 0.43 10.59 5.56
CA ASP A 274 0.84 10.19 6.92
C ASP A 274 -0.35 9.63 7.74
N TYR A 275 -1.54 10.14 7.49
CA TYR A 275 -2.76 9.63 8.12
C TYR A 275 -2.97 8.13 7.91
N ILE A 276 -2.81 7.63 6.67
CA ILE A 276 -3.07 6.22 6.39
C ILE A 276 -2.01 5.31 7.02
N TYR A 277 -0.75 5.76 7.13
CA TYR A 277 0.29 5.04 7.85
C TYR A 277 -0.05 4.95 9.35
N SER A 278 -0.43 6.06 9.96
CA SER A 278 -0.87 6.11 11.36
C SER A 278 -2.09 5.21 11.62
N ARG A 279 -3.03 5.15 10.68
CA ARG A 279 -4.17 4.22 10.77
C ARG A 279 -3.73 2.77 10.68
N CYS A 280 -2.78 2.43 9.81
CA CYS A 280 -2.23 1.08 9.72
C CYS A 280 -1.51 0.66 11.01
N ASP A 281 -0.80 1.57 11.67
CA ASP A 281 -0.20 1.31 12.99
C ASP A 281 -1.26 0.86 14.01
N THR A 282 -2.40 1.54 14.04
CA THR A 282 -3.52 1.25 14.97
C THR A 282 -4.35 0.02 14.58
N LEU A 283 -4.43 -0.31 13.29
CA LEU A 283 -5.15 -1.47 12.77
C LEU A 283 -4.29 -2.74 12.73
N GLY A 284 -2.97 -2.60 12.90
CA GLY A 284 -2.03 -3.71 12.88
C GLY A 284 -1.72 -4.25 11.48
N LEU A 285 -1.93 -3.45 10.43
CA LEU A 285 -1.54 -3.81 9.08
C LEU A 285 -0.04 -3.62 8.89
N VAL A 286 0.65 -4.63 8.36
CA VAL A 286 2.06 -4.53 7.99
C VAL A 286 2.18 -3.83 6.65
N ILE A 287 3.08 -2.84 6.52
CA ILE A 287 3.12 -1.96 5.35
C ILE A 287 4.42 -2.07 4.58
N TRP A 288 4.30 -2.05 3.26
CA TRP A 288 5.33 -1.74 2.30
C TRP A 288 5.12 -0.31 1.76
N ALA A 289 6.08 0.57 2.01
CA ALA A 289 6.12 1.93 1.48
C ALA A 289 7.24 2.06 0.43
N GLU A 290 6.98 2.78 -0.67
CA GLU A 290 7.93 2.89 -1.79
C GLU A 290 7.97 4.29 -2.41
N ILE A 291 9.05 4.58 -3.13
CA ILE A 291 9.19 5.79 -3.95
C ILE A 291 8.68 5.54 -5.38
N PRO A 292 8.26 6.58 -6.11
CA PRO A 292 7.72 6.46 -7.47
C PRO A 292 8.81 6.27 -8.53
N PHE A 293 9.85 5.49 -8.24
CA PHE A 293 10.86 5.11 -9.21
C PHE A 293 10.38 3.89 -9.99
N VAL A 294 9.65 4.16 -11.08
CA VAL A 294 8.94 3.15 -11.86
C VAL A 294 9.30 3.23 -13.33
N ASN A 295 9.43 2.08 -13.97
CA ASN A 295 9.60 1.87 -15.41
C ASN A 295 10.79 2.59 -16.02
N ARG A 296 10.65 3.85 -16.44
CA ARG A 296 11.64 4.56 -17.24
C ARG A 296 12.72 5.21 -16.38
N VAL A 297 13.93 5.17 -16.94
CA VAL A 297 15.13 5.84 -16.46
C VAL A 297 15.49 6.93 -17.46
N SER A 298 15.73 8.13 -16.99
CA SER A 298 16.06 9.30 -17.81
C SER A 298 17.57 9.59 -17.85
N GLY A 299 18.29 9.19 -16.80
CA GLY A 299 19.68 9.56 -16.55
C GLY A 299 19.85 10.90 -15.81
N GLN A 300 18.77 11.57 -15.43
CA GLN A 300 18.78 12.86 -14.71
C GLN A 300 18.06 12.79 -13.35
N GLU A 301 17.42 11.67 -13.03
CA GLU A 301 16.60 11.45 -11.82
C GLU A 301 17.39 11.11 -10.57
N TRP A 302 18.71 10.93 -10.64
CA TRP A 302 19.56 10.43 -9.55
C TRP A 302 19.34 11.17 -8.23
N ASP A 303 19.53 12.47 -8.23
CA ASP A 303 19.41 13.29 -7.01
C ASP A 303 17.98 13.31 -6.46
N ASN A 304 17.00 13.34 -7.35
CA ASN A 304 15.59 13.37 -6.95
C ASN A 304 15.13 12.01 -6.38
N ALA A 305 15.59 10.90 -6.93
CA ALA A 305 15.30 9.57 -6.36
C ALA A 305 15.85 9.45 -4.92
N HIS A 306 17.08 9.93 -4.68
CA HIS A 306 17.66 9.98 -3.34
C HIS A 306 16.92 10.96 -2.42
N GLN A 307 16.51 12.13 -2.91
CA GLN A 307 15.71 13.09 -2.16
C GLN A 307 14.41 12.45 -1.70
N GLN A 308 13.61 11.90 -2.63
CA GLN A 308 12.30 11.32 -2.29
C GLN A 308 12.43 10.10 -1.37
N MET A 309 13.47 9.27 -1.51
CA MET A 309 13.71 8.16 -0.60
C MET A 309 14.06 8.64 0.81
N ARG A 310 14.91 9.66 0.94
CA ARG A 310 15.26 10.24 2.24
C ARG A 310 14.04 10.88 2.91
N GLU A 311 13.22 11.58 2.15
CA GLU A 311 11.97 12.18 2.63
C GLU A 311 11.00 11.09 3.12
N LEU A 312 10.77 10.04 2.33
CA LEU A 312 9.92 8.92 2.71
C LEU A 312 10.38 8.29 4.04
N ILE A 313 11.68 7.98 4.16
CA ILE A 313 12.24 7.33 5.34
C ILE A 313 12.12 8.24 6.56
N ARG A 314 12.57 9.50 6.48
CA ARG A 314 12.58 10.40 7.62
C ARG A 314 11.20 10.78 8.11
N GLN A 315 10.26 11.03 7.18
CA GLN A 315 8.88 11.36 7.52
C GLN A 315 8.13 10.18 8.14
N SER A 316 8.41 8.97 7.68
CA SER A 316 7.67 7.77 8.08
C SER A 316 8.46 6.85 9.03
N PHE A 317 9.59 7.33 9.59
CA PHE A 317 10.54 6.53 10.36
C PHE A 317 9.91 5.81 11.55
N ASN A 318 9.01 6.49 12.26
CA ASN A 318 8.47 6.01 13.54
C ASN A 318 7.24 5.11 13.40
N HIS A 319 6.71 4.88 12.17
CA HIS A 319 5.58 3.97 11.95
C HIS A 319 6.01 2.52 12.17
N PRO A 320 5.52 1.84 13.23
CA PRO A 320 5.88 0.45 13.50
C PRO A 320 5.35 -0.52 12.43
N SER A 321 4.28 -0.16 11.73
CA SER A 321 3.69 -0.96 10.67
C SER A 321 4.58 -1.13 9.44
N ILE A 322 5.45 -0.16 9.13
CA ILE A 322 6.34 -0.23 7.97
C ILE A 322 7.48 -1.23 8.25
N TYR A 323 7.61 -2.26 7.38
CA TYR A 323 8.67 -3.26 7.48
C TYR A 323 9.71 -3.17 6.36
N VAL A 324 9.37 -2.51 5.24
CA VAL A 324 10.19 -2.50 4.03
C VAL A 324 10.05 -1.19 3.26
N TRP A 325 11.17 -0.75 2.69
CA TRP A 325 11.27 0.37 1.77
C TRP A 325 11.43 -0.14 0.34
N GLY A 326 10.51 0.22 -0.56
CA GLY A 326 10.58 -0.11 -1.99
C GLY A 326 11.49 0.86 -2.72
N ILE A 327 12.55 0.34 -3.34
CA ILE A 327 13.57 1.16 -4.01
C ILE A 327 13.26 1.42 -5.48
N HIS A 328 12.56 0.53 -6.16
CA HIS A 328 12.05 0.70 -7.52
C HIS A 328 10.97 -0.33 -7.88
N ASN A 329 10.25 -0.07 -8.96
CA ASN A 329 9.32 -1.01 -9.58
C ASN A 329 9.53 -1.09 -11.10
N GLU A 330 9.74 -2.31 -11.61
CA GLU A 330 9.75 -2.63 -13.05
C GLU A 330 10.61 -1.71 -13.91
N VAL A 331 11.85 -1.44 -13.50
CA VAL A 331 12.72 -0.57 -14.26
C VAL A 331 13.04 -1.19 -15.62
N TYR A 332 12.72 -0.47 -16.70
CA TYR A 332 13.04 -0.87 -18.07
C TYR A 332 14.55 -0.78 -18.32
N HIS A 333 15.00 -1.64 -19.24
CA HIS A 333 16.39 -1.63 -19.71
C HIS A 333 17.40 -1.67 -18.56
N PRO A 334 17.43 -2.78 -17.77
CA PRO A 334 18.42 -2.94 -16.74
C PRO A 334 19.84 -2.92 -17.37
N HIS A 335 20.65 -1.93 -16.98
CA HIS A 335 22.02 -1.71 -17.43
C HIS A 335 22.87 -1.10 -16.30
N GLY A 336 24.15 -0.76 -16.60
CA GLY A 336 25.10 -0.30 -15.58
C GLY A 336 24.65 0.92 -14.80
N TYR A 337 24.06 1.92 -15.43
CA TYR A 337 23.55 3.12 -14.75
C TYR A 337 22.40 2.77 -13.78
N THR A 338 21.41 2.01 -14.23
CA THR A 338 20.29 1.58 -13.37
C THR A 338 20.74 0.70 -12.22
N ALA A 339 21.72 -0.18 -12.46
CA ALA A 339 22.32 -1.00 -11.40
C ALA A 339 23.03 -0.13 -10.35
N ALA A 340 23.81 0.88 -10.78
CA ALA A 340 24.46 1.82 -9.87
C ALA A 340 23.46 2.68 -9.09
N LEU A 341 22.43 3.20 -9.76
CA LEU A 341 21.39 4.01 -9.12
C LEU A 341 20.60 3.20 -8.08
N THR A 342 20.13 2.00 -8.42
CA THR A 342 19.35 1.16 -7.49
C THR A 342 20.20 0.70 -6.30
N GLN A 343 21.49 0.39 -6.51
CA GLN A 343 22.43 0.10 -5.42
C GLN A 343 22.59 1.31 -4.50
N SER A 344 22.80 2.51 -5.04
CA SER A 344 22.98 3.72 -4.23
C SER A 344 21.72 4.10 -3.43
N ILE A 345 20.50 3.82 -3.96
CA ILE A 345 19.27 4.00 -3.21
C ILE A 345 19.17 2.98 -2.06
N HIS A 346 19.55 1.72 -2.30
CA HIS A 346 19.63 0.72 -1.24
C HIS A 346 20.59 1.15 -0.13
N ASP A 347 21.79 1.60 -0.50
CA ASP A 347 22.81 2.06 0.46
C ASP A 347 22.32 3.27 1.27
N LEU A 348 21.60 4.20 0.63
CA LEU A 348 20.94 5.31 1.30
C LEU A 348 19.90 4.81 2.32
N CYS A 349 19.07 3.83 1.94
CA CYS A 349 18.10 3.25 2.88
C CYS A 349 18.80 2.67 4.11
N LYS A 350 19.91 1.95 3.92
CA LYS A 350 20.67 1.36 5.04
C LYS A 350 21.41 2.40 5.89
N LEU A 351 21.77 3.53 5.31
CA LEU A 351 22.35 4.66 6.05
C LEU A 351 21.30 5.37 6.91
N GLU A 352 20.11 5.63 6.36
CA GLU A 352 19.04 6.35 7.07
C GLU A 352 18.29 5.42 8.05
N ASP A 353 18.06 4.16 7.69
CA ASP A 353 17.34 3.16 8.48
C ASP A 353 17.95 1.75 8.30
N PRO A 354 18.96 1.39 9.10
CA PRO A 354 19.64 0.11 8.99
C PRO A 354 18.77 -1.10 9.38
N ASP A 355 17.68 -0.89 10.11
CA ASP A 355 16.90 -1.96 10.72
C ASP A 355 15.80 -2.52 9.80
N ARG A 356 15.23 -1.69 8.90
CA ARG A 356 14.22 -2.14 7.94
C ARG A 356 14.83 -2.72 6.69
N TYR A 357 14.07 -3.60 6.05
CA TYR A 357 14.43 -4.20 4.77
C TYR A 357 14.23 -3.24 3.60
N THR A 358 14.88 -3.54 2.48
CA THR A 358 14.61 -2.94 1.18
C THR A 358 14.06 -3.98 0.23
N VAL A 359 13.31 -3.57 -0.79
CA VAL A 359 12.79 -4.45 -1.84
C VAL A 359 12.95 -3.82 -3.21
N ALA A 360 13.46 -4.61 -4.16
CA ALA A 360 13.52 -4.30 -5.59
C ALA A 360 12.47 -5.14 -6.33
N VAL A 361 11.66 -4.53 -7.19
CA VAL A 361 10.60 -5.21 -7.92
C VAL A 361 10.98 -5.41 -9.37
N ASN A 362 11.12 -6.68 -9.76
CA ASN A 362 11.42 -7.09 -11.11
C ASN A 362 10.14 -7.27 -11.94
N GLY A 363 10.05 -6.54 -13.04
CA GLY A 363 9.13 -6.83 -14.16
C GLY A 363 9.90 -7.18 -15.43
N TYR A 364 11.20 -6.82 -15.51
CA TYR A 364 12.03 -6.94 -16.71
C TYR A 364 13.42 -7.50 -16.39
N GLY A 365 13.98 -8.18 -17.37
CA GLY A 365 15.31 -8.77 -17.28
C GLY A 365 15.37 -10.09 -16.50
N HIS A 366 16.56 -10.62 -16.33
CA HIS A 366 16.80 -11.84 -15.58
C HIS A 366 16.67 -11.61 -14.07
N ALA A 367 16.22 -12.62 -13.36
CA ALA A 367 16.04 -12.55 -11.90
C ALA A 367 17.34 -12.24 -11.15
N ASP A 368 18.50 -12.66 -11.68
CA ASP A 368 19.83 -12.48 -11.12
C ASP A 368 20.53 -11.18 -11.57
N HIS A 369 19.88 -10.36 -12.41
CA HIS A 369 20.46 -9.07 -12.81
C HIS A 369 20.63 -8.14 -11.59
N PRO A 370 21.75 -7.39 -11.47
CA PRO A 370 22.02 -6.52 -10.31
C PRO A 370 20.87 -5.57 -9.95
N VAL A 371 20.19 -4.96 -10.92
CA VAL A 371 19.02 -4.10 -10.68
C VAL A 371 17.95 -4.82 -9.83
N ASN A 372 17.78 -6.12 -10.04
CA ASN A 372 16.78 -6.93 -9.36
C ASN A 372 17.30 -7.56 -8.07
N GLN A 373 18.61 -7.50 -7.81
CA GLN A 373 19.28 -8.04 -6.64
C GLN A 373 19.74 -6.97 -5.63
N ASN A 374 19.75 -5.70 -6.02
CA ASN A 374 20.24 -4.58 -5.20
C ASN A 374 19.31 -4.22 -4.04
N ALA A 375 18.74 -5.24 -3.35
CA ALA A 375 17.87 -5.08 -2.19
C ALA A 375 17.92 -6.32 -1.31
N ASP A 376 17.44 -6.20 -0.07
CA ASP A 376 17.34 -7.34 0.85
C ASP A 376 16.31 -8.39 0.38
N ILE A 377 15.30 -7.95 -0.38
CA ILE A 377 14.16 -8.74 -0.83
C ILE A 377 14.01 -8.60 -2.33
N GLN A 378 13.72 -9.71 -3.02
CA GLN A 378 13.46 -9.76 -4.44
C GLN A 378 11.95 -9.86 -4.68
N GLY A 379 11.39 -8.82 -5.26
CA GLY A 379 9.98 -8.76 -5.69
C GLY A 379 9.84 -9.18 -7.15
N MET A 380 8.81 -9.96 -7.46
CA MET A 380 8.48 -10.39 -8.82
C MET A 380 7.04 -10.04 -9.15
N ASN A 381 6.84 -9.28 -10.23
CA ASN A 381 5.53 -9.07 -10.84
C ASN A 381 5.30 -10.16 -11.90
N ARG A 382 4.26 -10.99 -11.74
CA ARG A 382 3.94 -12.09 -12.66
C ARG A 382 2.45 -12.18 -12.92
N TYR A 383 2.11 -12.19 -14.18
CA TYR A 383 0.71 -12.15 -14.64
C TYR A 383 0.41 -13.31 -15.59
N PHE A 384 0.58 -14.54 -15.09
CA PHE A 384 0.29 -15.75 -15.85
C PHE A 384 -1.18 -15.82 -16.28
N GLY A 385 -1.39 -16.10 -17.58
CA GLY A 385 -2.70 -16.09 -18.21
C GLY A 385 -3.19 -14.71 -18.65
N TRP A 386 -2.50 -13.63 -18.23
CA TRP A 386 -2.84 -12.25 -18.57
C TRP A 386 -1.80 -11.62 -19.51
N TYR A 387 -0.61 -11.26 -19.03
CA TYR A 387 0.46 -10.73 -19.86
C TYR A 387 1.38 -11.83 -20.40
N GLU A 388 1.41 -12.98 -19.77
CA GLU A 388 2.30 -14.08 -20.10
C GLU A 388 1.62 -15.44 -19.99
N ARG A 389 1.89 -16.30 -20.97
CA ARG A 389 1.58 -17.76 -20.96
C ARG A 389 0.13 -18.11 -20.53
N LYS A 390 -0.02 -19.16 -19.68
CA LYS A 390 -1.29 -19.66 -19.14
C LYS A 390 -1.37 -19.50 -17.64
N ILE A 391 -2.58 -19.46 -17.08
CA ILE A 391 -2.84 -19.37 -15.63
C ILE A 391 -2.04 -20.43 -14.85
N GLN A 392 -1.95 -21.65 -15.40
CA GLN A 392 -1.32 -22.80 -14.73
C GLN A 392 0.22 -22.70 -14.65
N ASP A 393 0.84 -21.86 -15.47
CA ASP A 393 2.30 -21.74 -15.52
C ASP A 393 2.91 -21.07 -14.29
N ILE A 394 2.11 -20.49 -13.40
CA ILE A 394 2.57 -19.99 -12.10
C ILE A 394 3.23 -21.09 -11.26
N LYS A 395 2.67 -22.32 -11.25
CA LYS A 395 3.21 -23.42 -10.43
C LYS A 395 4.62 -23.82 -10.88
N PRO A 396 4.86 -24.24 -12.14
CA PRO A 396 6.21 -24.58 -12.59
C PRO A 396 7.19 -23.39 -12.50
N TRP A 397 6.69 -22.14 -12.59
CA TRP A 397 7.55 -20.98 -12.36
C TRP A 397 8.02 -20.88 -10.90
N ILE A 398 7.14 -21.04 -9.92
CA ILE A 398 7.52 -21.03 -8.49
C ILE A 398 8.52 -22.15 -8.20
N GLU A 399 8.24 -23.38 -8.67
CA GLU A 399 9.10 -24.54 -8.48
C GLU A 399 10.50 -24.34 -9.10
N LYS A 400 10.55 -23.68 -10.29
CA LYS A 400 11.80 -23.30 -10.92
C LYS A 400 12.57 -22.27 -10.09
N MET A 401 11.91 -21.20 -9.63
CA MET A 401 12.55 -20.16 -8.82
C MET A 401 13.09 -20.71 -7.51
N GLU A 402 12.35 -21.57 -6.82
CA GLU A 402 12.79 -22.22 -5.59
C GLU A 402 14.02 -23.11 -5.82
N LYS A 403 14.06 -23.82 -6.94
CA LYS A 403 15.19 -24.68 -7.31
C LYS A 403 16.45 -23.88 -7.71
N GLU A 404 16.30 -22.83 -8.51
CA GLU A 404 17.42 -22.06 -9.05
C GLU A 404 17.93 -20.99 -8.08
N TYR A 405 17.05 -20.44 -7.24
CA TYR A 405 17.34 -19.32 -6.33
C TYR A 405 16.87 -19.58 -4.88
N PRO A 406 17.21 -20.71 -4.23
CA PRO A 406 16.68 -21.08 -2.92
C PRO A 406 17.05 -20.11 -1.79
N TRP A 407 18.07 -19.26 -2.01
CA TRP A 407 18.54 -18.26 -1.03
C TRP A 407 17.78 -16.93 -1.10
N GLN A 408 17.00 -16.69 -2.17
CA GLN A 408 16.27 -15.43 -2.33
C GLN A 408 15.14 -15.32 -1.30
N ARG A 409 14.94 -14.09 -0.83
CA ARG A 409 13.73 -13.68 -0.11
C ARG A 409 12.68 -13.26 -1.12
N LEU A 410 12.08 -14.22 -1.79
CA LEU A 410 11.18 -13.97 -2.92
C LEU A 410 9.78 -13.56 -2.47
N MET A 411 9.27 -12.46 -3.03
CA MET A 411 7.87 -12.05 -2.93
C MET A 411 7.22 -12.00 -4.31
N LEU A 412 5.99 -12.48 -4.43
CA LEU A 412 5.14 -12.24 -5.60
C LEU A 412 4.42 -10.91 -5.40
N THR A 413 4.97 -9.86 -6.02
CA THR A 413 4.65 -8.48 -5.69
C THR A 413 3.48 -7.89 -6.47
N GLU A 414 3.13 -8.53 -7.58
CA GLU A 414 1.90 -8.27 -8.32
C GLU A 414 1.47 -9.52 -9.07
N TYR A 415 0.15 -9.81 -9.05
CA TYR A 415 -0.48 -10.85 -9.86
C TYR A 415 -1.97 -10.60 -10.01
N GLY A 416 -2.60 -11.18 -11.04
CA GLY A 416 -4.03 -11.08 -11.31
C GLY A 416 -4.35 -10.81 -12.77
N ALA A 417 -5.61 -10.48 -13.05
CA ALA A 417 -6.13 -10.15 -14.37
C ALA A 417 -7.13 -8.98 -14.27
N ASP A 418 -7.29 -8.21 -15.35
CA ASP A 418 -8.34 -7.20 -15.43
C ASP A 418 -9.73 -7.83 -15.53
N ALA A 419 -10.76 -7.13 -15.06
CA ALA A 419 -12.17 -7.50 -15.19
C ALA A 419 -13.05 -6.26 -15.32
N ASN A 420 -13.74 -6.15 -16.44
CA ASN A 420 -14.88 -5.27 -16.60
C ASN A 420 -16.14 -5.99 -16.10
N ILE A 421 -16.83 -5.42 -15.13
CA ILE A 421 -18.02 -6.04 -14.52
C ILE A 421 -19.20 -6.20 -15.49
N GLU A 422 -19.20 -5.46 -16.61
CA GLU A 422 -20.20 -5.57 -17.67
C GLU A 422 -19.89 -6.73 -18.64
N HIS A 423 -18.66 -7.26 -18.62
CA HIS A 423 -18.22 -8.35 -19.49
C HIS A 423 -18.29 -9.68 -18.73
N GLN A 424 -19.09 -10.58 -19.26
CA GLN A 424 -19.32 -11.89 -18.65
C GLN A 424 -19.38 -12.98 -19.70
N THR A 425 -18.78 -14.15 -19.43
CA THR A 425 -18.89 -15.36 -20.25
C THR A 425 -18.62 -16.62 -19.45
N GLU A 426 -19.20 -17.74 -19.85
CA GLU A 426 -18.87 -19.09 -19.34
C GLU A 426 -17.79 -19.78 -20.20
N ILE A 427 -17.45 -19.21 -21.36
CA ILE A 427 -16.51 -19.79 -22.32
C ILE A 427 -15.13 -19.22 -22.08
N LEU A 428 -14.38 -19.85 -21.18
CA LEU A 428 -13.08 -19.35 -20.72
C LEU A 428 -11.92 -20.23 -21.19
N GLY A 429 -10.90 -19.58 -21.77
CA GLY A 429 -9.57 -20.16 -21.98
C GLY A 429 -8.70 -20.16 -20.73
N ASP A 430 -7.43 -20.56 -20.89
CA ASP A 430 -6.40 -20.51 -19.83
C ASP A 430 -5.48 -19.28 -19.95
N ALA A 431 -5.69 -18.47 -20.96
CA ALA A 431 -5.08 -17.17 -21.17
C ALA A 431 -6.07 -16.25 -21.86
N LEU A 432 -5.95 -14.96 -21.63
CA LEU A 432 -6.70 -13.93 -22.30
C LEU A 432 -5.74 -12.96 -23.00
N ASN A 433 -6.08 -12.50 -24.19
CA ASN A 433 -5.32 -11.45 -24.84
C ASN A 433 -5.59 -10.11 -24.14
N TRP A 434 -4.59 -9.59 -23.42
CA TRP A 434 -4.68 -8.34 -22.68
C TRP A 434 -4.92 -7.09 -23.55
N THR A 435 -4.83 -7.21 -24.88
CA THR A 435 -5.22 -6.15 -25.83
C THR A 435 -6.67 -6.29 -26.28
N SER A 436 -7.39 -7.34 -25.85
CA SER A 436 -8.81 -7.53 -26.16
C SER A 436 -9.65 -6.37 -25.63
N PRO A 437 -10.70 -5.96 -26.32
CA PRO A 437 -11.71 -5.08 -25.76
C PRO A 437 -12.63 -5.76 -24.73
N PHE A 438 -12.61 -7.11 -24.63
CA PHE A 438 -13.48 -7.90 -23.78
C PHE A 438 -12.70 -8.50 -22.61
N TYR A 439 -13.03 -8.09 -21.39
CA TYR A 439 -12.38 -8.49 -20.14
C TYR A 439 -13.40 -9.10 -19.18
N PRO A 440 -13.76 -10.38 -19.32
CA PRO A 440 -14.80 -10.97 -18.48
C PRO A 440 -14.37 -11.13 -17.02
N GLU A 441 -15.26 -10.76 -16.10
CA GLU A 441 -15.03 -10.91 -14.66
C GLU A 441 -14.80 -12.38 -14.27
N THR A 442 -15.46 -13.29 -14.95
CA THR A 442 -15.29 -14.74 -14.77
C THR A 442 -13.88 -15.22 -15.04
N PHE A 443 -13.13 -14.58 -15.97
CA PHE A 443 -11.72 -14.87 -16.21
C PHE A 443 -10.83 -14.40 -15.06
N GLN A 444 -11.09 -13.21 -14.51
CA GLN A 444 -10.38 -12.72 -13.31
C GLN A 444 -10.59 -13.70 -12.15
N THR A 445 -11.83 -14.11 -11.92
CA THR A 445 -12.19 -15.07 -10.86
C THR A 445 -11.44 -16.39 -11.03
N LYS A 446 -11.49 -17.01 -12.22
CA LYS A 446 -10.74 -18.23 -12.55
C LYS A 446 -9.24 -18.09 -12.29
N THR A 447 -8.66 -16.94 -12.67
CA THR A 447 -7.23 -16.64 -12.48
C THR A 447 -6.87 -16.62 -11.01
N HIS A 448 -7.63 -15.89 -10.18
CA HIS A 448 -7.35 -15.77 -8.76
C HIS A 448 -7.62 -17.06 -7.98
N GLU A 449 -8.66 -17.82 -8.34
CA GLU A 449 -8.95 -19.13 -7.73
C GLU A 449 -7.76 -20.07 -7.87
N TYR A 450 -7.21 -20.19 -9.07
CA TYR A 450 -6.08 -21.08 -9.31
C TYR A 450 -4.78 -20.53 -8.68
N GLN A 451 -4.42 -19.28 -9.01
CA GLN A 451 -3.12 -18.73 -8.60
C GLN A 451 -2.96 -18.68 -7.08
N TRP A 452 -3.98 -18.22 -6.34
CA TRP A 452 -3.91 -18.22 -4.89
C TRP A 452 -3.79 -19.61 -4.30
N SER A 453 -4.48 -20.61 -4.85
CA SER A 453 -4.38 -21.99 -4.36
C SER A 453 -2.96 -22.55 -4.46
N ILE A 454 -2.20 -22.14 -5.48
CA ILE A 454 -0.80 -22.54 -5.66
C ILE A 454 0.10 -21.73 -4.73
N ILE A 455 -0.06 -20.40 -4.66
CA ILE A 455 0.75 -19.52 -3.80
C ILE A 455 0.65 -19.97 -2.33
N ALA A 456 -0.55 -20.26 -1.86
CA ALA A 456 -0.80 -20.68 -0.47
C ALA A 456 -0.07 -21.98 -0.06
N GLN A 457 0.27 -22.85 -1.03
CA GLN A 457 0.97 -24.11 -0.81
C GLN A 457 2.50 -24.00 -0.91
N HIS A 458 3.04 -22.86 -1.35
CA HIS A 458 4.47 -22.67 -1.59
C HIS A 458 5.08 -21.64 -0.62
N PRO A 459 5.60 -22.08 0.55
CA PRO A 459 6.18 -21.16 1.55
C PRO A 459 7.46 -20.46 1.08
N TYR A 460 8.01 -20.85 -0.06
CA TYR A 460 9.09 -20.13 -0.74
C TYR A 460 8.66 -18.69 -1.12
N ILE A 461 7.38 -18.49 -1.46
CA ILE A 461 6.81 -17.15 -1.64
C ILE A 461 6.51 -16.57 -0.26
N ILE A 462 7.36 -15.65 0.20
CA ILE A 462 7.31 -15.06 1.55
C ILE A 462 6.04 -14.22 1.76
N ALA A 463 5.64 -13.48 0.72
CA ALA A 463 4.44 -12.67 0.67
C ALA A 463 3.90 -12.60 -0.76
N SER A 464 2.60 -12.41 -0.90
CA SER A 464 1.99 -12.12 -2.20
C SER A 464 1.08 -10.90 -2.08
N TYR A 465 1.06 -10.09 -3.14
CA TYR A 465 0.26 -8.88 -3.20
C TYR A 465 -0.64 -8.90 -4.44
N LEU A 466 -1.94 -8.82 -4.21
CA LEU A 466 -2.91 -8.68 -5.29
C LEU A 466 -2.68 -7.36 -6.02
N TRP A 467 -2.64 -7.41 -7.33
CA TRP A 467 -2.76 -6.21 -8.14
C TRP A 467 -4.15 -6.13 -8.76
N ASN A 468 -5.06 -5.36 -8.19
CA ASN A 468 -5.00 -4.38 -7.12
C ASN A 468 -6.19 -4.58 -6.17
N MET A 469 -6.25 -3.89 -5.03
CA MET A 469 -7.46 -3.91 -4.18
C MET A 469 -8.63 -3.19 -4.85
N PHE A 470 -8.35 -2.09 -5.53
CA PHE A 470 -9.33 -1.26 -6.23
C PHE A 470 -8.91 -1.03 -7.67
N ASP A 471 -9.87 -0.92 -8.57
CA ASP A 471 -9.61 -0.35 -9.89
C ASP A 471 -9.10 1.09 -9.72
N PHE A 472 -8.23 1.56 -10.61
CA PHE A 472 -7.59 2.86 -10.49
C PHE A 472 -7.33 3.51 -11.85
N ALA A 473 -7.01 4.82 -11.84
CA ALA A 473 -6.76 5.59 -13.06
C ALA A 473 -5.40 5.25 -13.70
N VAL A 474 -5.43 4.98 -14.99
CA VAL A 474 -4.24 4.86 -15.86
C VAL A 474 -4.45 5.71 -17.09
N PRO A 475 -3.89 6.93 -17.17
CA PRO A 475 -4.27 7.95 -18.15
C PRO A 475 -4.24 7.52 -19.61
N THR A 476 -3.33 6.61 -19.97
CA THR A 476 -3.11 6.16 -21.35
C THR A 476 -3.81 4.85 -21.69
N SER A 477 -4.52 4.22 -20.74
CA SER A 477 -5.17 2.94 -20.95
C SER A 477 -6.42 3.09 -21.84
N LYS A 478 -6.54 2.19 -22.84
CA LYS A 478 -7.72 2.05 -23.73
C LYS A 478 -8.09 0.58 -23.85
N ARG A 479 -8.22 -0.12 -22.74
CA ARG A 479 -8.37 -1.58 -22.69
C ARG A 479 -9.69 -1.97 -22.06
N GLY A 480 -10.21 -3.15 -22.42
CA GLY A 480 -11.42 -3.69 -21.82
C GLY A 480 -12.64 -2.78 -21.99
N SER A 481 -12.70 -2.01 -23.08
CA SER A 481 -13.77 -1.07 -23.42
C SER A 481 -14.00 0.07 -22.42
N VAL A 482 -13.01 0.38 -21.59
CA VAL A 482 -13.03 1.51 -20.65
C VAL A 482 -11.73 2.29 -20.75
N ASP A 483 -11.84 3.59 -21.02
CA ASP A 483 -10.69 4.47 -21.12
C ASP A 483 -10.14 4.85 -19.73
N ALA A 484 -8.84 5.12 -19.72
CA ALA A 484 -8.09 5.64 -18.58
C ALA A 484 -8.25 4.83 -17.27
N ARG A 485 -8.34 3.48 -17.38
CA ARG A 485 -8.55 2.62 -16.21
C ARG A 485 -7.72 1.33 -16.24
N ASN A 486 -7.20 0.94 -15.07
CA ASN A 486 -6.79 -0.43 -14.76
C ASN A 486 -7.91 -1.10 -13.97
N MET A 487 -8.37 -2.25 -14.43
CA MET A 487 -9.52 -2.96 -13.86
C MET A 487 -9.13 -4.25 -13.13
N LYS A 488 -7.87 -4.37 -12.68
CA LYS A 488 -7.41 -5.52 -11.88
C LYS A 488 -7.87 -5.48 -10.42
N GLY A 489 -8.62 -4.45 -10.03
CA GLY A 489 -9.14 -4.31 -8.67
C GLY A 489 -10.07 -5.47 -8.27
N MET A 490 -10.05 -5.81 -6.98
CA MET A 490 -11.07 -6.66 -6.35
C MET A 490 -12.39 -5.90 -6.18
N MET A 491 -12.33 -4.57 -6.25
CA MET A 491 -13.48 -3.67 -6.25
C MET A 491 -13.36 -2.64 -7.39
N THR A 492 -14.51 -2.15 -7.85
CA THR A 492 -14.57 -1.07 -8.86
C THR A 492 -13.94 0.24 -8.36
N PHE A 493 -13.58 1.14 -9.30
CA PHE A 493 -12.89 2.40 -9.01
C PHE A 493 -13.69 3.33 -8.08
N ASP A 494 -15.03 3.27 -8.15
CA ASP A 494 -15.94 4.00 -7.27
C ASP A 494 -16.21 3.30 -5.93
N ARG A 495 -15.58 2.14 -5.67
CA ARG A 495 -15.72 1.29 -4.47
C ARG A 495 -17.13 0.74 -4.23
N ARG A 496 -18.03 0.80 -5.21
CA ARG A 496 -19.42 0.35 -5.02
C ARG A 496 -19.62 -1.13 -5.18
N ILE A 497 -18.84 -1.77 -6.06
CA ILE A 497 -19.02 -3.17 -6.42
C ILE A 497 -17.80 -3.98 -6.00
N LYS A 498 -18.02 -5.00 -5.19
CA LYS A 498 -17.08 -6.08 -4.91
C LYS A 498 -17.22 -7.13 -6.00
N LYS A 499 -16.11 -7.46 -6.67
CA LYS A 499 -16.08 -8.51 -7.71
C LYS A 499 -16.08 -9.90 -7.06
N ASP A 500 -16.35 -10.95 -7.82
CA ASP A 500 -16.37 -12.33 -7.28
C ASP A 500 -15.04 -12.72 -6.66
N SER A 501 -13.92 -12.29 -7.24
CA SER A 501 -12.58 -12.50 -6.70
C SER A 501 -12.35 -11.88 -5.31
N TYR A 502 -13.07 -10.80 -4.95
CA TYR A 502 -13.05 -10.26 -3.59
C TYR A 502 -13.55 -11.31 -2.58
N PHE A 503 -14.67 -11.96 -2.88
CA PHE A 503 -15.27 -12.96 -1.97
C PHE A 503 -14.47 -14.26 -1.94
N TRP A 504 -13.75 -14.60 -3.03
CA TRP A 504 -12.76 -15.67 -3.03
C TRP A 504 -11.70 -15.44 -1.94
N TYR A 505 -11.06 -14.26 -1.94
CA TYR A 505 -10.06 -13.93 -0.94
C TYR A 505 -10.66 -13.79 0.45
N LYS A 506 -11.81 -13.15 0.58
CA LYS A 506 -12.47 -13.01 1.89
C LYS A 506 -12.78 -14.39 2.51
N ALA A 507 -13.25 -15.34 1.73
CA ALA A 507 -13.50 -16.68 2.24
C ALA A 507 -12.22 -17.42 2.67
N ASN A 508 -11.09 -17.19 1.96
CA ASN A 508 -9.81 -17.82 2.29
C ASN A 508 -9.03 -17.11 3.41
N TRP A 509 -9.18 -15.79 3.57
CA TRP A 509 -8.32 -14.97 4.44
C TRP A 509 -9.00 -14.48 5.71
N SER A 510 -10.30 -14.20 5.63
CA SER A 510 -11.05 -13.64 6.74
C SER A 510 -11.57 -14.71 7.69
N LYS A 511 -11.67 -14.36 8.98
CA LYS A 511 -12.38 -15.16 10.00
C LYS A 511 -13.88 -14.85 10.05
N GLU A 512 -14.30 -13.78 9.38
CA GLU A 512 -15.72 -13.42 9.29
C GLU A 512 -16.47 -14.42 8.42
N PRO A 513 -17.72 -14.80 8.80
CA PRO A 513 -18.51 -15.75 8.06
C PRO A 513 -18.74 -15.31 6.60
N VAL A 514 -18.50 -16.22 5.67
CA VAL A 514 -18.75 -16.05 4.23
C VAL A 514 -19.60 -17.20 3.71
N LEU A 515 -20.68 -16.85 3.03
CA LEU A 515 -21.46 -17.72 2.16
C LEU A 515 -21.81 -16.91 0.91
N TYR A 516 -21.29 -17.28 -0.26
CA TYR A 516 -21.37 -16.47 -1.46
C TYR A 516 -21.48 -17.31 -2.73
N LEU A 517 -22.58 -17.11 -3.47
CA LEU A 517 -22.79 -17.64 -4.82
C LEU A 517 -22.05 -16.75 -5.82
N THR A 518 -21.15 -17.35 -6.61
CA THR A 518 -20.38 -16.63 -7.64
C THR A 518 -21.19 -16.37 -8.89
N GLN A 519 -20.60 -15.63 -9.84
CA GLN A 519 -21.17 -15.34 -11.15
C GLN A 519 -22.55 -14.64 -11.11
N ARG A 520 -22.79 -13.83 -10.06
CA ARG A 520 -24.07 -13.11 -9.92
C ARG A 520 -24.32 -12.06 -11.01
N ARG A 521 -23.25 -11.52 -11.63
CA ARG A 521 -23.35 -10.61 -12.78
C ARG A 521 -23.35 -11.32 -14.11
N ASN A 522 -22.93 -12.58 -14.16
CA ASN A 522 -23.09 -13.45 -15.31
C ASN A 522 -24.51 -14.06 -15.34
N ALA A 523 -25.51 -13.18 -15.26
CA ALA A 523 -26.91 -13.58 -15.11
C ALA A 523 -27.50 -14.21 -16.39
N VAL A 524 -27.04 -13.80 -17.58
CA VAL A 524 -27.41 -14.43 -18.86
C VAL A 524 -26.48 -15.60 -19.10
N ARG A 525 -27.03 -16.83 -19.09
CA ARG A 525 -26.26 -18.05 -19.24
C ARG A 525 -26.12 -18.45 -20.67
N GLU A 526 -24.93 -18.93 -21.06
CA GLU A 526 -24.58 -19.31 -22.42
C GLU A 526 -24.84 -20.79 -22.70
N LYS A 527 -24.88 -21.62 -21.64
CA LYS A 527 -25.03 -23.07 -21.72
C LYS A 527 -26.16 -23.57 -20.84
N LYS A 528 -26.90 -24.58 -21.31
CA LYS A 528 -27.94 -25.26 -20.53
C LYS A 528 -27.36 -26.05 -19.37
N GLU A 529 -26.26 -26.74 -19.59
CA GLU A 529 -25.52 -27.43 -18.51
C GLU A 529 -24.34 -26.57 -18.08
N THR A 530 -24.28 -26.28 -16.78
CA THR A 530 -23.27 -25.41 -16.17
C THR A 530 -22.80 -25.95 -14.83
N SER A 531 -21.84 -25.24 -14.19
CA SER A 531 -21.43 -25.49 -12.81
C SER A 531 -21.80 -24.32 -11.92
N ILE A 532 -22.20 -24.60 -10.68
CA ILE A 532 -22.45 -23.60 -9.65
C ILE A 532 -21.30 -23.63 -8.65
N THR A 533 -20.71 -22.47 -8.44
CA THR A 533 -19.61 -22.29 -7.48
C THR A 533 -20.07 -21.47 -6.28
N VAL A 534 -19.73 -21.95 -5.08
CA VAL A 534 -20.04 -21.29 -3.81
C VAL A 534 -18.77 -21.18 -2.97
N TYR A 535 -18.50 -19.98 -2.44
CA TYR A 535 -17.47 -19.80 -1.42
C TYR A 535 -18.08 -19.82 -0.04
N SER A 536 -17.56 -20.67 0.83
CA SER A 536 -18.00 -20.74 2.23
C SER A 536 -16.84 -21.13 3.16
N ASN A 537 -16.57 -20.31 4.18
CA ASN A 537 -15.60 -20.61 5.24
C ASN A 537 -16.28 -21.11 6.53
N ILE A 538 -17.62 -21.31 6.51
CA ILE A 538 -18.41 -21.71 7.66
C ILE A 538 -19.00 -23.13 7.54
N GLY A 539 -18.64 -23.85 6.49
CA GLY A 539 -19.04 -25.25 6.26
C GLY A 539 -19.56 -25.50 4.85
N THR A 540 -20.02 -26.73 4.60
CA THR A 540 -20.54 -27.15 3.30
C THR A 540 -21.94 -26.56 3.07
N PRO A 541 -22.16 -25.75 2.02
CA PRO A 541 -23.46 -25.13 1.77
C PRO A 541 -24.47 -26.15 1.19
N ARG A 542 -25.74 -25.98 1.51
CA ARG A 542 -26.85 -26.55 0.76
C ARG A 542 -27.21 -25.56 -0.35
N VAL A 543 -27.37 -26.05 -1.56
CA VAL A 543 -27.72 -25.21 -2.71
C VAL A 543 -28.98 -25.72 -3.36
N TYR A 544 -29.86 -24.81 -3.73
CA TYR A 544 -31.13 -25.09 -4.36
C TYR A 544 -31.19 -24.38 -5.72
N LEU A 545 -31.69 -25.10 -6.74
CA LEU A 545 -32.06 -24.54 -8.03
C LEU A 545 -33.59 -24.64 -8.16
N ASN A 546 -34.27 -23.52 -8.33
CA ASN A 546 -35.73 -23.43 -8.46
C ASN A 546 -36.46 -24.17 -7.32
N GLY A 547 -35.94 -24.10 -6.10
CA GLY A 547 -36.46 -24.74 -4.90
C GLY A 547 -36.07 -26.22 -4.73
N LYS A 548 -35.42 -26.85 -5.70
CA LYS A 548 -34.94 -28.23 -5.61
C LYS A 548 -33.49 -28.27 -5.13
N GLU A 549 -33.22 -29.03 -4.06
CA GLU A 549 -31.86 -29.19 -3.53
C GLU A 549 -30.95 -29.94 -4.52
N LEU A 550 -29.77 -29.40 -4.72
CA LEU A 550 -28.71 -30.01 -5.53
C LEU A 550 -27.87 -30.97 -4.69
N THR A 551 -27.43 -32.04 -5.31
CA THR A 551 -26.55 -33.06 -4.71
C THR A 551 -25.22 -33.16 -5.46
N GLY A 552 -24.24 -33.88 -4.91
CA GLY A 552 -22.97 -34.11 -5.61
C GLY A 552 -21.99 -32.94 -5.52
N VAL A 553 -21.98 -32.21 -4.40
CA VAL A 553 -20.99 -31.16 -4.13
C VAL A 553 -19.57 -31.75 -4.02
N ARG A 554 -18.62 -31.09 -4.68
CA ARG A 554 -17.19 -31.37 -4.50
C ARG A 554 -16.41 -30.14 -4.05
N LYS A 555 -15.23 -30.35 -3.49
CA LYS A 555 -14.26 -29.28 -3.23
C LYS A 555 -13.58 -28.85 -4.55
N GLY A 556 -13.33 -27.55 -4.67
CA GLY A 556 -12.48 -26.98 -5.70
C GLY A 556 -11.02 -26.85 -5.24
N TYR A 557 -10.42 -25.68 -5.43
CA TYR A 557 -9.00 -25.45 -5.20
C TYR A 557 -8.59 -25.32 -3.73
N THR A 558 -9.52 -24.90 -2.85
CA THR A 558 -9.29 -24.74 -1.41
C THR A 558 -10.49 -25.27 -0.62
N ASP A 559 -10.36 -25.34 0.72
CA ASP A 559 -11.42 -25.84 1.60
C ASP A 559 -12.70 -25.00 1.61
N VAL A 560 -12.62 -23.75 1.16
CA VAL A 560 -13.76 -22.82 1.09
C VAL A 560 -14.46 -22.84 -0.27
N HIS A 561 -13.96 -23.61 -1.23
CA HIS A 561 -14.41 -23.67 -2.60
C HIS A 561 -15.29 -24.89 -2.85
N TYR A 562 -16.58 -24.67 -3.05
CA TYR A 562 -17.57 -25.73 -3.28
C TYR A 562 -18.16 -25.62 -4.69
N ILE A 563 -18.21 -26.75 -5.42
CA ILE A 563 -18.66 -26.80 -6.80
C ILE A 563 -19.71 -27.89 -6.96
N PHE A 564 -20.81 -27.52 -7.62
CA PHE A 564 -21.85 -28.42 -8.09
C PHE A 564 -21.74 -28.48 -9.61
N ASP A 565 -21.30 -29.63 -10.13
CA ASP A 565 -21.10 -29.83 -11.56
C ASP A 565 -22.37 -30.35 -12.25
N LYS A 566 -22.44 -30.21 -13.57
CA LYS A 566 -23.50 -30.75 -14.43
C LYS A 566 -24.92 -30.33 -14.02
N VAL A 567 -25.04 -29.08 -13.60
CA VAL A 567 -26.35 -28.51 -13.24
C VAL A 567 -27.06 -28.10 -14.52
N VAL A 568 -28.26 -28.63 -14.73
CA VAL A 568 -29.09 -28.34 -15.90
C VAL A 568 -30.08 -27.23 -15.56
N LEU A 569 -30.01 -26.13 -16.28
CA LEU A 569 -30.92 -24.98 -16.13
C LEU A 569 -32.26 -25.22 -16.85
N ASP A 570 -33.32 -24.67 -16.29
CA ASP A 570 -34.57 -24.52 -16.99
C ASP A 570 -34.50 -23.40 -18.02
N ASP A 571 -35.33 -23.47 -19.07
CA ASP A 571 -35.46 -22.36 -20.03
C ASP A 571 -36.08 -21.15 -19.32
N GLY A 572 -35.50 -19.96 -19.50
CA GLY A 572 -35.89 -18.73 -18.81
C GLY A 572 -35.23 -18.57 -17.44
N LYS A 573 -35.99 -18.12 -16.49
CA LYS A 573 -35.54 -17.75 -15.12
C LYS A 573 -35.16 -18.95 -14.29
N ASN A 574 -34.00 -18.89 -13.66
CA ASN A 574 -33.47 -19.85 -12.69
C ASN A 574 -33.06 -19.13 -11.39
N VAL A 575 -33.63 -19.51 -10.27
CA VAL A 575 -33.30 -18.97 -8.95
C VAL A 575 -32.39 -19.95 -8.23
N LEU A 576 -31.20 -19.48 -7.85
CA LEU A 576 -30.23 -20.22 -7.07
C LEU A 576 -30.19 -19.66 -5.66
N LYS A 577 -30.32 -20.54 -4.66
CA LYS A 577 -30.22 -20.19 -3.26
C LYS A 577 -29.21 -21.10 -2.57
N ALA A 578 -28.24 -20.50 -1.90
CA ALA A 578 -27.36 -21.19 -0.95
C ALA A 578 -27.82 -20.94 0.47
N SER A 579 -27.77 -21.94 1.34
CA SER A 579 -28.05 -21.79 2.76
C SER A 579 -27.13 -22.64 3.61
N LEU A 580 -26.85 -22.17 4.83
CA LEU A 580 -26.03 -22.88 5.81
C LEU A 580 -26.34 -22.38 7.23
N LEU A 581 -26.53 -23.33 8.16
CA LEU A 581 -26.66 -23.04 9.58
C LEU A 581 -25.28 -23.09 10.25
N HIS A 582 -24.83 -21.97 10.81
CA HIS A 582 -23.57 -21.88 11.53
C HIS A 582 -23.75 -21.20 12.88
N GLN A 583 -23.32 -21.84 13.95
CA GLN A 583 -23.44 -21.34 15.34
C GLN A 583 -24.86 -20.86 15.70
N GLY A 584 -25.87 -21.58 15.24
CA GLY A 584 -27.30 -21.26 15.53
C GLY A 584 -27.87 -20.13 14.66
N LYS A 585 -27.09 -19.54 13.76
CA LYS A 585 -27.55 -18.51 12.81
C LYS A 585 -27.60 -19.09 11.38
N GLU A 586 -28.69 -18.83 10.70
CA GLU A 586 -28.83 -19.17 9.28
C GLU A 586 -28.17 -18.08 8.42
N TYR A 587 -27.33 -18.52 7.49
CA TYR A 587 -26.75 -17.71 6.43
C TYR A 587 -27.36 -18.12 5.10
N THR A 588 -27.75 -17.14 4.30
CA THR A 588 -28.33 -17.38 2.98
C THR A 588 -27.74 -16.42 1.96
N ASP A 589 -27.59 -16.89 0.71
CA ASP A 589 -27.28 -16.05 -0.44
C ASP A 589 -28.13 -16.51 -1.62
N GLU A 590 -28.63 -15.57 -2.42
CA GLU A 590 -29.53 -15.85 -3.53
C GLU A 590 -29.15 -15.03 -4.74
N ILE A 591 -29.18 -15.67 -5.92
CA ILE A 591 -28.93 -15.04 -7.22
C ILE A 591 -29.94 -15.57 -8.24
N GLU A 592 -30.07 -14.83 -9.34
CA GLU A 592 -30.94 -15.17 -10.44
C GLU A 592 -30.13 -15.29 -11.75
N TRP A 593 -30.32 -16.39 -12.47
CA TRP A 593 -29.78 -16.61 -13.81
C TRP A 593 -30.92 -16.76 -14.81
N ASN A 594 -30.63 -16.42 -16.08
CA ASN A 594 -31.57 -16.55 -17.17
C ASN A 594 -30.93 -17.31 -18.34
N TYR A 595 -31.55 -18.42 -18.78
CA TYR A 595 -31.09 -19.19 -19.90
C TYR A 595 -32.13 -19.13 -21.02
N ASN A 596 -31.78 -18.57 -22.18
CA ASN A 596 -32.68 -18.39 -23.32
C ASN A 596 -32.16 -19.10 -24.60
N GLY A 597 -31.42 -20.19 -24.46
CA GLY A 597 -30.76 -20.90 -25.53
C GLY A 597 -29.24 -20.67 -25.53
N GLU A 598 -28.52 -21.53 -26.21
CA GLU A 598 -27.05 -21.42 -26.31
C GLU A 598 -26.65 -20.16 -27.09
N CYS A 599 -25.68 -19.46 -26.59
CA CYS A 599 -25.11 -18.24 -27.19
C CYS A 599 -23.61 -18.13 -26.89
N ASN A 600 -22.94 -17.16 -27.50
CA ASN A 600 -21.55 -16.83 -27.21
C ASN A 600 -21.43 -15.33 -27.01
N ARG A 601 -21.48 -14.88 -25.78
CA ARG A 601 -21.51 -13.45 -25.39
C ARG A 601 -20.26 -12.68 -25.82
N GLU A 602 -19.10 -13.31 -25.83
CA GLU A 602 -17.88 -12.67 -26.33
C GLU A 602 -17.98 -12.44 -27.85
N ALA A 603 -18.41 -13.45 -28.61
CA ALA A 603 -18.57 -13.32 -30.05
C ALA A 603 -19.61 -12.25 -30.42
N ASP A 604 -20.77 -12.26 -29.75
CA ASP A 604 -21.82 -11.25 -29.91
C ASP A 604 -21.32 -9.84 -29.61
N PHE A 605 -20.56 -9.66 -28.50
CA PHE A 605 -19.96 -8.39 -28.14
C PHE A 605 -18.97 -7.90 -29.21
N LEU A 606 -18.11 -8.78 -29.71
CA LEU A 606 -17.10 -8.41 -30.70
C LEU A 606 -17.73 -8.13 -32.09
N GLU A 607 -18.83 -8.77 -32.44
CA GLU A 607 -19.58 -8.51 -33.68
C GLU A 607 -20.25 -7.13 -33.61
N HIS A 608 -21.02 -6.84 -32.58
CA HIS A 608 -21.62 -5.51 -32.37
C HIS A 608 -20.57 -4.38 -32.36
N LYS A 609 -19.39 -4.64 -31.81
CA LYS A 609 -18.31 -3.65 -31.78
C LYS A 609 -17.75 -3.36 -33.18
N LYS A 610 -17.75 -4.34 -34.08
CA LYS A 610 -17.36 -4.15 -35.49
C LYS A 610 -18.39 -3.34 -36.27
N GLU A 611 -19.67 -3.56 -36.01
CA GLU A 611 -20.76 -2.86 -36.71
C GLU A 611 -20.85 -1.37 -36.36
N HIS A 612 -20.51 -1.00 -35.13
CA HIS A 612 -20.53 0.39 -34.65
C HIS A 612 -19.20 1.13 -34.82
N GLY A 613 -18.26 0.55 -35.53
CA GLY A 613 -16.97 1.01 -36.05
C GLY A 613 -16.48 2.36 -35.59
N SER A 614 -15.91 2.46 -34.42
CA SER A 614 -14.90 3.48 -34.05
C SER A 614 -14.44 3.26 -32.61
N TRP A 615 -13.39 2.58 -32.49
CA TRP A 615 -12.71 2.47 -31.18
C TRP A 615 -11.24 2.80 -31.35
#